data_9763106a7ea4ad111597a7c5de000753
#
_entry.id   9763106a7ea4ad111597a7c5de000753
#
_cell.length_a   1.000
_cell.length_b   1.000
_cell.length_c   1.000
_cell.angle_alpha   90.00
_cell.angle_beta   90.00
_cell.angle_gamma   90.00
#
_symmetry.space_group_name_H-M   'P 1'
#
loop_
_entity.id
_entity.type
_entity.pdbx_description
1 polymer ?
#
loop_
_entity_poly.entity_id
_entity_poly.type
_entity_poly.pdbx_seq_one_letter_code
_entity_poly.pdbx_strand_id
1 'polypeptide(L)'
;VKVTERQIAYAKSQKAKRGIKTLKEGGKGPDLVLVLGCSTGYGLASRISAAFEYGADTIGVSFEKAATESKGGTPGWYNNAAFDRAAKKDGLYAKTFSADAFSNETRSAIIEEIKKTGKKVDLIIYSLASPVRSDPVKIDPATGTNVLYKSVIKPIGKTYSGLAIDIMSETLKESSAEPATEE
;
A
#
# COMPACT_ATOMS: atom_id res chain seq x y z
N VAL A 1 2.84 -3.82 15.05
CA VAL A 1 3.06 -2.58 15.82
C VAL A 1 4.54 -2.44 16.17
N LYS A 2 5.14 -3.26 17.03
CA LYS A 2 6.56 -3.12 17.45
C LYS A 2 7.55 -3.11 16.27
N VAL A 3 7.31 -3.89 15.21
CA VAL A 3 8.18 -3.90 14.02
C VAL A 3 8.11 -2.55 13.30
N THR A 4 6.90 -2.03 13.07
CA THR A 4 6.69 -0.72 12.45
C THR A 4 7.34 0.41 13.25
N GLU A 5 7.20 0.38 14.57
CA GLU A 5 7.83 1.37 15.45
C GLU A 5 9.36 1.32 15.37
N ARG A 6 9.96 0.12 15.28
CA ARG A 6 11.41 -0.04 15.05
C ARG A 6 11.85 0.51 13.69
N GLN A 7 11.07 0.25 12.63
CA GLN A 7 11.37 0.78 11.30
C GLN A 7 11.30 2.32 11.29
N ILE A 8 10.31 2.91 11.97
CA ILE A 8 10.21 4.36 12.12
C ILE A 8 11.40 4.92 12.91
N ALA A 9 11.77 4.29 14.02
CA ALA A 9 12.95 4.71 14.79
C ALA A 9 14.24 4.62 13.97
N TYR A 10 14.36 3.55 13.14
CA TYR A 10 15.48 3.41 12.22
C TYR A 10 15.51 4.53 11.16
N ALA A 11 14.38 4.85 10.52
CA ALA A 11 14.29 5.94 9.55
C ALA A 11 14.72 7.29 10.17
N LYS A 12 14.23 7.60 11.37
CA LYS A 12 14.64 8.81 12.11
C LYS A 12 16.15 8.83 12.41
N SER A 13 16.73 7.67 12.77
CA SER A 13 18.17 7.56 12.99
C SER A 13 18.97 7.77 11.69
N GLN A 14 18.47 7.28 10.56
CA GLN A 14 19.10 7.51 9.25
C GLN A 14 19.00 8.98 8.82
N LYS A 15 17.85 9.64 9.06
CA LYS A 15 17.73 11.09 8.87
C LYS A 15 18.85 11.83 9.58
N ALA A 16 19.02 11.59 10.88
CA ALA A 16 20.03 12.24 11.70
C ALA A 16 21.46 11.90 11.22
N LYS A 17 21.76 10.62 10.99
CA LYS A 17 23.09 10.15 10.56
C LYS A 17 23.50 10.71 9.19
N ARG A 18 22.56 10.85 8.26
CA ARG A 18 22.79 11.34 6.90
C ARG A 18 22.64 12.86 6.76
N GLY A 19 22.26 13.57 7.84
CA GLY A 19 22.05 15.01 7.81
C GLY A 19 20.90 15.44 6.87
N ILE A 20 19.88 14.60 6.70
CA ILE A 20 18.76 14.92 5.80
C ILE A 20 17.94 16.05 6.40
N LYS A 21 17.80 17.14 5.65
CA LYS A 21 16.91 18.25 5.95
C LYS A 21 15.58 18.06 5.24
N THR A 22 14.49 18.23 5.96
CA THR A 22 13.12 18.26 5.38
C THR A 22 12.90 19.55 4.60
N LEU A 23 11.82 19.60 3.80
CA LEU A 23 11.45 20.86 3.12
C LEU A 23 11.28 22.02 4.09
N LYS A 24 10.66 21.79 5.26
CA LYS A 24 10.49 22.80 6.32
C LYS A 24 11.83 23.28 6.89
N GLU A 25 12.87 22.47 6.80
CA GLU A 25 14.24 22.77 7.25
C GLU A 25 15.12 23.32 6.10
N GLY A 26 14.52 23.65 4.95
CA GLY A 26 15.23 24.16 3.79
C GLY A 26 15.94 23.07 2.96
N GLY A 27 15.57 21.81 3.16
CA GLY A 27 16.09 20.68 2.40
C GLY A 27 15.34 20.43 1.09
N LYS A 28 15.59 19.26 0.50
CA LYS A 28 14.93 18.77 -0.71
C LYS A 28 14.17 17.47 -0.40
N GLY A 29 13.02 17.29 -1.00
CA GLY A 29 12.21 16.08 -0.84
C GLY A 29 10.77 16.32 -1.27
N PRO A 30 9.93 15.29 -1.24
CA PRO A 30 8.52 15.46 -1.52
C PRO A 30 7.80 16.20 -0.38
N ASP A 31 6.78 16.98 -0.72
CA ASP A 31 5.89 17.61 0.27
C ASP A 31 4.68 16.71 0.56
N LEU A 32 4.08 16.11 -0.49
CA LEU A 32 2.98 15.16 -0.36
C LEU A 32 3.22 13.90 -1.18
N VAL A 33 3.14 12.76 -0.50
CA VAL A 33 3.36 11.44 -1.12
C VAL A 33 2.08 10.60 -1.05
N LEU A 34 1.65 10.06 -2.20
CA LEU A 34 0.58 9.07 -2.30
C LEU A 34 1.19 7.69 -2.38
N VAL A 35 0.79 6.77 -1.48
CA VAL A 35 1.27 5.40 -1.46
C VAL A 35 0.12 4.41 -1.63
N LEU A 36 0.08 3.75 -2.78
CA LEU A 36 -0.85 2.66 -3.06
C LEU A 36 -0.21 1.33 -2.66
N GLY A 37 -0.81 0.64 -1.68
CA GLY A 37 -0.23 -0.55 -1.05
C GLY A 37 0.65 -0.22 0.16
N CYS A 38 0.14 0.63 1.07
CA CYS A 38 0.94 1.28 2.14
C CYS A 38 1.10 0.46 3.43
N SER A 39 0.48 -0.70 3.56
CA SER A 39 0.33 -1.39 4.86
C SER A 39 1.48 -2.34 5.22
N THR A 40 2.22 -2.83 4.22
CA THR A 40 3.28 -3.83 4.39
C THR A 40 4.38 -3.65 3.34
N GLY A 41 5.46 -4.43 3.46
CA GLY A 41 6.50 -4.55 2.45
C GLY A 41 7.12 -3.22 2.02
N TYR A 42 7.38 -3.10 0.72
CA TYR A 42 8.03 -1.93 0.15
C TYR A 42 7.18 -0.65 0.26
N GLY A 43 5.85 -0.76 0.13
CA GLY A 43 4.98 0.40 0.26
C GLY A 43 5.03 1.02 1.65
N LEU A 44 4.97 0.20 2.70
CA LEU A 44 5.12 0.67 4.08
C LEU A 44 6.51 1.25 4.32
N ALA A 45 7.57 0.57 3.88
CA ALA A 45 8.94 1.04 4.05
C ALA A 45 9.17 2.39 3.37
N SER A 46 8.69 2.54 2.14
CA SER A 46 8.79 3.80 1.39
C SER A 46 7.98 4.93 2.05
N ARG A 47 6.77 4.61 2.58
CA ARG A 47 5.95 5.57 3.32
C ARG A 47 6.66 6.04 4.59
N ILE A 48 7.28 5.11 5.33
CA ILE A 48 8.07 5.43 6.53
C ILE A 48 9.24 6.35 6.18
N SER A 49 9.99 6.04 5.13
CA SER A 49 11.11 6.88 4.70
C SER A 49 10.63 8.27 4.28
N ALA A 50 9.59 8.37 3.43
CA ALA A 50 9.04 9.65 3.00
C ALA A 50 8.63 10.52 4.19
N ALA A 51 7.92 9.96 5.17
CA ALA A 51 7.44 10.71 6.33
C ALA A 51 8.56 11.03 7.32
N PHE A 52 9.33 10.04 7.76
CA PHE A 52 10.22 10.20 8.92
C PHE A 52 11.67 10.53 8.59
N GLU A 53 12.11 10.36 7.34
CA GLU A 53 13.40 10.88 6.88
C GLU A 53 13.24 12.26 6.22
N TYR A 54 12.26 12.39 5.31
CA TYR A 54 12.11 13.60 4.50
C TYR A 54 11.03 14.57 5.03
N GLY A 55 10.23 14.16 6.00
CA GLY A 55 9.18 15.01 6.60
C GLY A 55 7.99 15.26 5.69
N ALA A 56 7.76 14.36 4.73
CA ALA A 56 6.63 14.47 3.82
C ALA A 56 5.31 14.14 4.49
N ASP A 57 4.27 14.86 4.10
CA ASP A 57 2.89 14.45 4.36
C ASP A 57 2.54 13.23 3.50
N THR A 58 1.70 12.32 3.99
CA THR A 58 1.42 11.09 3.27
C THR A 58 -0.07 10.74 3.23
N ILE A 59 -0.52 10.30 2.07
CA ILE A 59 -1.81 9.62 1.90
C ILE A 59 -1.50 8.18 1.50
N GLY A 60 -2.00 7.22 2.28
CA GLY A 60 -1.79 5.80 2.05
C GLY A 60 -3.11 5.08 1.76
N VAL A 61 -3.06 4.08 0.88
CA VAL A 61 -4.20 3.21 0.57
C VAL A 61 -3.77 1.77 0.69
N SER A 62 -4.60 0.96 1.35
CA SER A 62 -4.42 -0.49 1.44
C SER A 62 -5.74 -1.19 1.73
N PHE A 63 -5.86 -2.45 1.34
CA PHE A 63 -7.09 -3.21 1.53
C PHE A 63 -6.97 -4.09 2.79
N GLU A 64 -7.11 -3.45 3.95
CA GLU A 64 -6.94 -4.10 5.25
C GLU A 64 -8.26 -4.17 6.02
N LYS A 65 -8.39 -5.19 6.86
CA LYS A 65 -9.56 -5.36 7.72
C LYS A 65 -9.27 -4.86 9.13
N ALA A 66 -10.11 -3.97 9.63
CA ALA A 66 -10.06 -3.52 11.00
C ALA A 66 -10.32 -4.66 12.00
N ALA A 67 -9.82 -4.50 13.22
CA ALA A 67 -10.22 -5.36 14.32
C ALA A 67 -11.71 -5.14 14.66
N THR A 68 -12.37 -6.22 15.05
CA THR A 68 -13.72 -6.22 15.60
C THR A 68 -13.69 -6.75 17.03
N GLU A 69 -14.81 -6.73 17.73
CA GLU A 69 -14.90 -7.28 19.09
C GLU A 69 -14.55 -8.78 19.14
N SER A 70 -14.90 -9.52 18.08
CA SER A 70 -14.73 -10.97 18.01
C SER A 70 -13.50 -11.42 17.21
N LYS A 71 -12.85 -10.53 16.46
CA LYS A 71 -11.75 -10.88 15.57
C LYS A 71 -10.69 -9.79 15.49
N GLY A 72 -9.42 -10.18 15.61
CA GLY A 72 -8.29 -9.29 15.38
C GLY A 72 -8.27 -8.73 13.94
N GLY A 73 -7.73 -7.54 13.77
CA GLY A 73 -7.49 -6.94 12.47
C GLY A 73 -6.36 -7.64 11.70
N THR A 74 -6.24 -7.33 10.43
CA THR A 74 -5.11 -7.80 9.62
C THR A 74 -3.80 -7.18 10.11
N PRO A 75 -2.65 -7.83 9.92
CA PRO A 75 -1.34 -7.27 10.31
C PRO A 75 -1.09 -5.87 9.73
N GLY A 76 -1.46 -5.66 8.47
CA GLY A 76 -1.31 -4.36 7.80
C GLY A 76 -2.18 -3.26 8.41
N TRP A 77 -3.36 -3.59 8.92
CA TRP A 77 -4.19 -2.64 9.65
C TRP A 77 -3.49 -2.10 10.91
N TYR A 78 -2.86 -2.99 11.68
CA TYR A 78 -2.07 -2.57 12.85
C TYR A 78 -0.84 -1.77 12.48
N ASN A 79 -0.19 -2.09 11.35
CA ASN A 79 0.95 -1.31 10.85
C ASN A 79 0.53 0.12 10.49
N ASN A 80 -0.59 0.27 9.78
CA ASN A 80 -1.16 1.58 9.45
C ASN A 80 -1.49 2.38 10.71
N ALA A 81 -2.16 1.76 11.69
CA ALA A 81 -2.48 2.42 12.94
C ALA A 81 -1.23 2.86 13.72
N ALA A 82 -0.15 2.08 13.68
CA ALA A 82 1.12 2.45 14.29
C ALA A 82 1.78 3.62 13.56
N PHE A 83 1.76 3.57 12.22
CA PHE A 83 2.28 4.64 11.37
C PHE A 83 1.55 5.96 11.62
N ASP A 84 0.22 5.94 11.54
CA ASP A 84 -0.63 7.15 11.69
C ASP A 84 -0.45 7.79 13.07
N ARG A 85 -0.35 6.98 14.15
CA ARG A 85 -0.04 7.49 15.48
C ARG A 85 1.32 8.16 15.57
N ALA A 86 2.34 7.53 14.97
CA ALA A 86 3.69 8.10 14.99
C ALA A 86 3.77 9.39 14.17
N ALA A 87 3.14 9.43 13.00
CA ALA A 87 3.07 10.62 12.16
C ALA A 87 2.39 11.79 12.90
N LYS A 88 1.24 11.52 13.55
CA LYS A 88 0.52 12.50 14.36
C LYS A 88 1.40 13.04 15.52
N LYS A 89 2.16 12.14 16.19
CA LYS A 89 3.07 12.53 17.26
C LYS A 89 4.17 13.48 16.78
N ASP A 90 4.65 13.29 15.55
CA ASP A 90 5.70 14.10 14.95
C ASP A 90 5.15 15.34 14.20
N GLY A 91 3.84 15.62 14.28
CA GLY A 91 3.23 16.75 13.59
C GLY A 91 3.18 16.63 12.07
N LEU A 92 3.26 15.40 11.55
CA LEU A 92 3.13 15.10 10.12
C LEU A 92 1.68 14.78 9.78
N TYR A 93 1.23 15.26 8.63
CA TYR A 93 -0.06 14.83 8.10
C TYR A 93 0.04 13.41 7.56
N ALA A 94 -0.86 12.55 8.02
CA ALA A 94 -0.98 11.18 7.51
C ALA A 94 -2.45 10.78 7.46
N LYS A 95 -2.89 10.35 6.28
CA LYS A 95 -4.23 9.80 6.07
C LYS A 95 -4.13 8.42 5.48
N THR A 96 -4.82 7.44 6.07
CA THR A 96 -4.87 6.07 5.56
C THR A 96 -6.28 5.69 5.18
N PHE A 97 -6.45 5.15 3.97
CA PHE A 97 -7.68 4.55 3.48
C PHE A 97 -7.54 3.02 3.50
N SER A 98 -8.45 2.35 4.23
CA SER A 98 -8.60 0.89 4.16
C SER A 98 -9.70 0.57 3.16
N ALA A 99 -9.35 0.54 1.88
CA ALA A 99 -10.29 0.40 0.78
C ALA A 99 -9.61 -0.19 -0.47
N ASP A 100 -10.43 -0.66 -1.43
CA ASP A 100 -9.93 -1.14 -2.71
C ASP A 100 -9.37 0.03 -3.54
N ALA A 101 -8.05 0.02 -3.76
CA ALA A 101 -7.36 1.05 -4.55
C ALA A 101 -7.81 1.11 -6.02
N PHE A 102 -8.45 0.05 -6.52
CA PHE A 102 -8.93 -0.02 -7.90
C PHE A 102 -10.34 0.56 -8.07
N SER A 103 -11.10 0.76 -6.98
CA SER A 103 -12.45 1.29 -7.05
C SER A 103 -12.48 2.79 -7.36
N ASN A 104 -13.53 3.24 -8.05
CA ASN A 104 -13.73 4.65 -8.37
C ASN A 104 -14.05 5.47 -7.11
N GLU A 105 -14.74 4.88 -6.14
CA GLU A 105 -15.08 5.50 -4.87
C GLU A 105 -13.81 5.85 -4.10
N THR A 106 -12.85 4.91 -4.02
CA THR A 106 -11.57 5.14 -3.36
C THR A 106 -10.75 6.21 -4.09
N ARG A 107 -10.72 6.18 -5.42
CA ARG A 107 -10.03 7.22 -6.21
C ARG A 107 -10.61 8.60 -5.96
N SER A 108 -11.93 8.72 -5.96
CA SER A 108 -12.62 9.98 -5.67
C SER A 108 -12.32 10.47 -4.26
N ALA A 109 -12.37 9.59 -3.26
CA ALA A 109 -12.05 9.91 -1.88
C ALA A 109 -10.59 10.40 -1.71
N ILE A 110 -9.64 9.77 -2.40
CA ILE A 110 -8.24 10.20 -2.41
C ILE A 110 -8.10 11.59 -3.03
N ILE A 111 -8.74 11.83 -4.16
CA ILE A 111 -8.69 13.14 -4.84
C ILE A 111 -9.23 14.24 -3.94
N GLU A 112 -10.37 14.00 -3.28
CA GLU A 112 -10.93 14.96 -2.33
C GLU A 112 -10.01 15.19 -1.13
N GLU A 113 -9.33 14.14 -0.64
CA GLU A 113 -8.38 14.30 0.46
C GLU A 113 -7.14 15.11 0.03
N ILE A 114 -6.63 14.87 -1.19
CA ILE A 114 -5.54 15.68 -1.75
C ILE A 114 -5.95 17.16 -1.83
N LYS A 115 -7.15 17.44 -2.34
CA LYS A 115 -7.67 18.83 -2.41
C LYS A 115 -7.72 19.51 -1.05
N LYS A 116 -8.14 18.78 0.01
CA LYS A 116 -8.18 19.31 1.38
C LYS A 116 -6.81 19.70 1.91
N THR A 117 -5.75 19.03 1.47
CA THR A 117 -4.38 19.40 1.89
C THR A 117 -3.90 20.73 1.30
N GLY A 118 -4.51 21.18 0.21
CA GLY A 118 -4.03 22.34 -0.57
C GLY A 118 -2.71 22.11 -1.29
N LYS A 119 -2.19 20.87 -1.27
CA LYS A 119 -0.90 20.48 -1.84
C LYS A 119 -1.06 19.74 -3.16
N LYS A 120 0.04 19.67 -3.91
CA LYS A 120 0.17 18.77 -5.05
C LYS A 120 0.90 17.50 -4.62
N VAL A 121 0.53 16.37 -5.21
CA VAL A 121 1.27 15.13 -5.02
C VAL A 121 2.56 15.19 -5.80
N ASP A 122 3.70 15.12 -5.10
CA ASP A 122 5.04 15.15 -5.71
C ASP A 122 5.53 13.76 -6.09
N LEU A 123 5.06 12.74 -5.37
CA LEU A 123 5.50 11.37 -5.57
C LEU A 123 4.32 10.41 -5.38
N ILE A 124 4.16 9.51 -6.36
CA ILE A 124 3.24 8.38 -6.25
C ILE A 124 4.06 7.09 -6.16
N ILE A 125 3.81 6.31 -5.12
CA ILE A 125 4.42 5.00 -4.93
C ILE A 125 3.34 3.95 -5.17
N TYR A 126 3.51 3.15 -6.22
CA TYR A 126 2.62 2.03 -6.55
C TYR A 126 3.26 0.73 -6.10
N SER A 127 2.77 0.16 -5.01
CA SER A 127 3.27 -1.08 -4.40
C SER A 127 2.13 -2.06 -4.14
N LEU A 128 1.30 -2.25 -5.16
CA LEU A 128 0.20 -3.20 -5.10
C LEU A 128 0.62 -4.53 -5.72
N ALA A 129 0.40 -5.60 -4.98
CA ALA A 129 0.51 -6.97 -5.45
C ALA A 129 -0.79 -7.70 -5.08
N SER A 130 -1.76 -7.70 -5.98
CA SER A 130 -3.03 -8.34 -5.75
C SER A 130 -3.30 -9.41 -6.80
N PRO A 131 -3.63 -10.64 -6.40
CA PRO A 131 -4.03 -11.69 -7.33
C PRO A 131 -5.43 -11.44 -7.94
N VAL A 132 -6.17 -10.51 -7.39
CA VAL A 132 -7.51 -10.13 -7.86
C VAL A 132 -7.62 -8.62 -7.87
N ARG A 133 -8.16 -8.06 -8.94
CA ARG A 133 -8.51 -6.63 -9.03
C ARG A 133 -9.87 -6.46 -9.65
N SER A 134 -10.62 -5.47 -9.21
CA SER A 134 -11.88 -5.08 -9.83
C SER A 134 -11.64 -4.16 -11.03
N ASP A 135 -12.42 -4.35 -12.08
CA ASP A 135 -12.49 -3.38 -13.18
C ASP A 135 -13.42 -2.23 -12.74
N PRO A 136 -12.96 -0.98 -12.75
CA PRO A 136 -13.78 0.13 -12.28
C PRO A 136 -14.91 0.52 -13.26
N VAL A 137 -14.91 -0.03 -14.47
CA VAL A 137 -15.85 0.36 -15.54
C VAL A 137 -16.78 -0.79 -15.90
N LYS A 138 -16.26 -2.01 -16.00
CA LYS A 138 -17.03 -3.17 -16.45
C LYS A 138 -17.86 -3.76 -15.31
N ILE A 139 -19.16 -3.90 -15.56
CA ILE A 139 -20.10 -4.57 -14.66
C ILE A 139 -20.37 -5.96 -15.20
N ASP A 140 -20.27 -6.95 -14.34
CA ASP A 140 -20.69 -8.32 -14.62
C ASP A 140 -22.23 -8.37 -14.64
N PRO A 141 -22.86 -8.69 -15.79
CA PRO A 141 -24.31 -8.70 -15.90
C PRO A 141 -24.99 -9.77 -15.05
N ALA A 142 -24.26 -10.81 -14.65
CA ALA A 142 -24.82 -11.89 -13.83
C ALA A 142 -24.88 -11.52 -12.34
N THR A 143 -23.96 -10.72 -11.87
CA THR A 143 -23.84 -10.36 -10.45
C THR A 143 -24.19 -8.90 -10.16
N GLY A 144 -24.23 -8.03 -11.16
CA GLY A 144 -24.41 -6.60 -11.01
C GLY A 144 -23.22 -5.89 -10.32
N THR A 145 -22.12 -6.58 -10.13
CA THR A 145 -20.90 -6.04 -9.51
C THR A 145 -19.79 -5.84 -10.53
N ASN A 146 -18.73 -5.14 -10.14
CA ASN A 146 -17.58 -4.94 -11.01
C ASN A 146 -16.95 -6.30 -11.42
N VAL A 147 -16.57 -6.42 -12.68
CA VAL A 147 -15.83 -7.60 -13.17
C VAL A 147 -14.53 -7.76 -12.37
N LEU A 148 -14.27 -8.99 -11.93
CA LEU A 148 -13.04 -9.32 -11.21
C LEU A 148 -12.04 -10.01 -12.13
N TYR A 149 -10.88 -9.40 -12.32
CA TYR A 149 -9.74 -10.05 -12.95
C TYR A 149 -8.95 -10.82 -11.91
N LYS A 150 -8.77 -12.10 -12.16
CA LYS A 150 -7.94 -13.01 -11.38
C LYS A 150 -6.64 -13.27 -12.12
N SER A 151 -5.57 -13.62 -11.41
CA SER A 151 -4.29 -13.94 -12.02
C SER A 151 -3.64 -12.75 -12.72
N VAL A 152 -3.02 -11.92 -11.94
CA VAL A 152 -2.41 -10.65 -12.38
C VAL A 152 -0.98 -10.84 -12.87
N ILE A 153 -0.33 -11.96 -12.48
CA ILE A 153 1.04 -12.27 -12.85
C ILE A 153 1.00 -13.46 -13.80
N LYS A 154 1.48 -13.25 -15.01
CA LYS A 154 1.68 -14.29 -16.01
C LYS A 154 3.15 -14.33 -16.43
N PRO A 155 3.73 -15.50 -16.69
CA PRO A 155 5.09 -15.61 -17.22
C PRO A 155 5.18 -15.00 -18.63
N ILE A 156 6.34 -14.50 -18.96
CA ILE A 156 6.62 -13.99 -20.32
C ILE A 156 7.21 -15.13 -21.15
N GLY A 157 6.60 -15.40 -22.29
CA GLY A 157 7.10 -16.28 -23.34
C GLY A 157 6.73 -17.75 -23.18
N LYS A 158 6.91 -18.40 -22.05
CA LYS A 158 6.65 -19.83 -21.85
C LYS A 158 5.69 -20.08 -20.71
N THR A 159 4.92 -21.16 -20.79
CA THR A 159 4.15 -21.67 -19.66
C THR A 159 5.08 -21.96 -18.49
N TYR A 160 4.81 -21.39 -17.33
CA TYR A 160 5.46 -21.77 -16.09
C TYR A 160 4.76 -22.99 -15.51
N SER A 161 5.54 -23.98 -15.14
CA SER A 161 5.06 -25.11 -14.33
C SER A 161 5.98 -25.32 -13.12
N GLY A 162 5.40 -25.66 -11.99
CA GLY A 162 6.14 -25.88 -10.77
C GLY A 162 5.29 -26.57 -9.70
N LEU A 163 5.95 -26.93 -8.61
CA LEU A 163 5.27 -27.48 -7.44
C LEU A 163 5.01 -26.37 -6.43
N ALA A 164 3.78 -26.33 -5.92
CA ALA A 164 3.38 -25.50 -4.79
C ALA A 164 3.05 -26.37 -3.60
N ILE A 165 3.40 -25.91 -2.39
CA ILE A 165 3.00 -26.57 -1.15
C ILE A 165 1.71 -25.94 -0.66
N ASP A 166 0.68 -26.75 -0.50
CA ASP A 166 -0.52 -26.35 0.23
C ASP A 166 -0.25 -26.54 1.72
N ILE A 167 -0.05 -25.44 2.41
CA ILE A 167 0.32 -25.44 3.83
C ILE A 167 -0.79 -26.02 4.73
N MET A 168 -2.03 -25.93 4.30
CA MET A 168 -3.18 -26.40 5.11
C MET A 168 -3.38 -27.90 5.01
N SER A 169 -3.08 -28.49 3.86
CA SER A 169 -3.18 -29.93 3.63
C SER A 169 -1.83 -30.65 3.65
N GLU A 170 -0.72 -29.91 3.78
CA GLU A 170 0.65 -30.39 3.74
C GLU A 170 0.96 -31.23 2.48
N THR A 171 0.28 -30.94 1.38
CA THR A 171 0.41 -31.66 0.11
C THR A 171 1.10 -30.82 -0.95
N LEU A 172 1.84 -31.49 -1.84
CA LEU A 172 2.37 -30.89 -3.05
C LEU A 172 1.27 -30.84 -4.12
N LYS A 173 1.12 -29.70 -4.74
CA LYS A 173 0.21 -29.47 -5.87
C LYS A 173 0.99 -28.97 -7.08
N GLU A 174 0.69 -29.51 -8.24
CA GLU A 174 1.18 -28.90 -9.47
C GLU A 174 0.50 -27.54 -9.70
N SER A 175 1.30 -26.57 -10.07
CA SER A 175 0.87 -25.23 -10.39
C SER A 175 1.40 -24.87 -11.78
N SER A 176 0.55 -24.43 -12.66
CA SER A 176 0.94 -23.92 -13.96
C SER A 176 0.31 -22.54 -14.22
N ALA A 177 1.01 -21.71 -14.96
CA ALA A 177 0.51 -20.44 -15.43
C ALA A 177 0.86 -20.25 -16.92
N GLU A 178 -0.15 -20.02 -17.73
CA GLU A 178 0.03 -19.71 -19.14
C GLU A 178 0.69 -18.35 -19.34
N PRO A 179 1.49 -18.18 -20.42
CA PRO A 179 2.10 -16.91 -20.72
C PRO A 179 1.06 -15.80 -20.96
N ALA A 180 1.49 -14.57 -20.76
CA ALA A 180 0.68 -13.42 -21.14
C ALA A 180 0.47 -13.42 -22.66
N THR A 181 -0.76 -13.26 -23.10
CA THR A 181 -1.10 -12.97 -24.49
C THR A 181 -0.88 -11.48 -24.77
N GLU A 182 -0.44 -11.14 -25.97
CA GLU A 182 -0.37 -9.75 -26.44
C GLU A 182 -1.79 -9.27 -26.76
N GLU A 183 -2.56 -8.88 -25.76
CA GLU A 183 -3.82 -8.14 -25.89
C GLU A 183 -3.75 -6.83 -25.12
#